data_2f33eae2ad6fb000604ec11dbbb002de
#
_entry.id   2f33eae2ad6fb000604ec11dbbb002de
#
_cell.length_a   1.000
_cell.length_b   1.000
_cell.length_c   1.000
_cell.angle_alpha   90.00
_cell.angle_beta   90.00
_cell.angle_gamma   90.00
#
_symmetry.space_group_name_H-M   'P 1'
#
loop_
_entity.id
_entity.type
_entity.pdbx_description
1 polymer ?
#
loop_
_entity_poly.entity_id
_entity_poly.type
_entity_poly.pdbx_seq_one_letter_code
_entity_poly.pdbx_strand_id
1 'polypeptide(L)'
;MSRLFPRRILPSFGCLLLVVVALLLAVAALPLRAQTFDATALTQPTVLGGTWLIHAGDDPAYAQPGFDDSGWIRYNPLNSLKTVFPHSHPAVVWYRLHVKVVPGQPGLALEEYSLSSAFEIYGNGQRLIQVGRVAPFVPYTLDAYLIKPVPAADLASGSLVVAIRCRVAAVDWTSPFPGYFPTNLHLGQQSALRDRVWLDIVGANALSWFFRLSGLALGIVALALFFAQPRQREYLWLFIWTLANALLTPLQLYRLFHTIPAAWEFLNQSLDAIQLIFLTLMYFAFLHTRLSWWTRAMLALVGVSSIVAAVSSTTGSGSWFTVFLVSTPAAALLAGVIPGVLIAHTRRGNREARILLVPALLLALTIYLNLVVFLASQVPSLTRLSYLVAMAVSTVNIGPIALTVNTAYGSLSLLSLAIIIVLRSTRITHQQALLEAELAAAREVQQVILPEQIETIPGFDVHTAYQPAEQVGGDFFQVLPTPDSGLLAVVGDVAGKGLPAAMLVSVLVGAVRAAADYTSDPAELLSSLNQRLYGRSGGFSTALAVRI
;
A
#
# COMPACT_ATOMS: atom_id res chain seq x y z
N MET A 1 6.14 -0.55 -45.94
CA MET A 1 5.29 -1.66 -45.42
C MET A 1 4.23 -1.05 -44.50
N SER A 2 3.19 -0.61 -45.11
CA SER A 2 1.97 -0.03 -44.50
C SER A 2 0.81 -1.00 -44.75
N ARG A 3 -0.04 -1.19 -43.80
CA ARG A 3 -1.30 -1.96 -43.70
C ARG A 3 -1.17 -3.18 -42.79
N LEU A 4 -1.82 -3.02 -41.60
CA LEU A 4 -2.59 -4.07 -40.90
C LEU A 4 -2.94 -3.61 -39.49
N PHE A 5 -3.98 -2.77 -39.37
CA PHE A 5 -4.82 -2.69 -38.16
C PHE A 5 -6.27 -2.53 -38.60
N PRO A 6 -7.18 -3.46 -38.27
CA PRO A 6 -8.58 -3.31 -38.61
C PRO A 6 -9.25 -2.32 -37.64
N ARG A 7 -9.74 -1.22 -38.18
CA ARG A 7 -10.68 -0.29 -37.52
C ARG A 7 -12.05 -0.94 -37.34
N ARG A 8 -12.29 -1.73 -36.30
CA ARG A 8 -13.65 -2.17 -35.93
C ARG A 8 -13.69 -2.76 -34.52
N ILE A 9 -13.44 -1.96 -33.45
CA ILE A 9 -13.71 -2.38 -32.05
C ILE A 9 -14.52 -1.33 -31.27
N LEU A 10 -14.93 -0.20 -31.85
CA LEU A 10 -15.66 0.85 -31.13
C LEU A 10 -17.20 0.67 -30.99
N PRO A 11 -17.93 -0.18 -31.72
CA PRO A 11 -19.38 -0.30 -31.47
C PRO A 11 -19.74 -1.25 -30.31
N SER A 12 -18.87 -2.15 -29.88
CA SER A 12 -19.19 -3.16 -28.86
C SER A 12 -19.17 -2.62 -27.43
N PHE A 13 -18.39 -1.59 -27.13
CA PHE A 13 -18.33 -0.99 -25.78
C PHE A 13 -19.57 -0.16 -25.46
N GLY A 14 -20.13 0.56 -26.44
CA GLY A 14 -21.36 1.33 -26.28
C GLY A 14 -22.59 0.44 -26.08
N CYS A 15 -22.69 -0.68 -26.77
CA CYS A 15 -23.74 -1.66 -26.59
C CYS A 15 -23.66 -2.37 -25.24
N LEU A 16 -22.45 -2.72 -24.78
CA LEU A 16 -22.25 -3.35 -23.47
C LEU A 16 -22.65 -2.39 -22.33
N LEU A 17 -22.28 -1.12 -22.44
CA LEU A 17 -22.65 -0.08 -21.48
C LEU A 17 -24.18 0.14 -21.45
N LEU A 18 -24.83 0.17 -22.60
CA LEU A 18 -26.31 0.29 -22.72
C LEU A 18 -27.02 -0.93 -22.14
N VAL A 19 -26.52 -2.14 -22.37
CA VAL A 19 -27.10 -3.37 -21.80
C VAL A 19 -26.95 -3.39 -20.28
N VAL A 20 -25.78 -2.99 -19.75
CA VAL A 20 -25.55 -2.88 -18.31
C VAL A 20 -26.46 -1.83 -17.69
N VAL A 21 -26.63 -0.67 -18.33
CA VAL A 21 -27.55 0.38 -17.88
C VAL A 21 -29.00 -0.08 -17.96
N ALA A 22 -29.42 -0.79 -19.01
CA ALA A 22 -30.76 -1.34 -19.15
C ALA A 22 -31.06 -2.45 -18.13
N LEU A 23 -30.08 -3.31 -17.82
CA LEU A 23 -30.22 -4.33 -16.76
C LEU A 23 -30.34 -3.68 -15.38
N LEU A 24 -29.54 -2.63 -15.11
CA LEU A 24 -29.63 -1.86 -13.86
C LEU A 24 -30.94 -1.13 -13.70
N LEU A 25 -31.51 -0.62 -14.80
CA LEU A 25 -32.85 0.01 -14.82
C LEU A 25 -33.97 -1.02 -14.62
N ALA A 26 -33.82 -2.24 -15.13
CA ALA A 26 -34.82 -3.32 -14.96
C ALA A 26 -34.89 -3.83 -13.52
N VAL A 27 -33.73 -3.90 -12.82
CA VAL A 27 -33.67 -4.28 -11.40
C VAL A 27 -34.29 -3.20 -10.49
N ALA A 28 -34.30 -1.94 -10.95
CA ALA A 28 -34.87 -0.80 -10.20
C ALA A 28 -36.41 -0.75 -10.20
N ALA A 29 -37.07 -1.57 -11.00
CA ALA A 29 -38.52 -1.50 -11.23
C ALA A 29 -39.38 -2.56 -10.48
N LEU A 30 -38.77 -3.31 -9.53
CA LEU A 30 -39.51 -4.29 -8.75
C LEU A 30 -40.50 -3.61 -7.78
N PRO A 31 -41.80 -3.97 -7.77
CA PRO A 31 -42.77 -3.35 -6.88
C PRO A 31 -42.55 -3.79 -5.43
N LEU A 32 -42.40 -2.83 -4.54
CA LEU A 32 -42.32 -3.02 -3.07
C LEU A 32 -43.72 -3.40 -2.55
N ARG A 33 -43.92 -4.69 -2.24
CA ARG A 33 -45.10 -5.19 -1.54
C ARG A 33 -44.75 -5.54 -0.11
N ALA A 34 -45.70 -5.22 0.78
CA ALA A 34 -45.93 -5.64 2.16
C ALA A 34 -45.34 -4.77 3.30
N GLN A 35 -46.22 -4.41 4.25
CA GLN A 35 -45.93 -3.75 5.53
C GLN A 35 -45.37 -4.69 6.59
N THR A 36 -45.49 -6.00 6.39
CA THR A 36 -45.05 -7.06 7.30
C THR A 36 -44.06 -7.96 6.58
N PHE A 37 -42.90 -8.16 7.18
CA PHE A 37 -41.91 -9.09 6.65
C PHE A 37 -42.26 -10.51 7.09
N ASP A 38 -42.45 -11.44 6.16
CA ASP A 38 -42.79 -12.83 6.45
C ASP A 38 -41.50 -13.67 6.58
N ALA A 39 -41.20 -14.06 7.80
CA ALA A 39 -40.04 -14.89 8.16
C ALA A 39 -40.41 -16.32 8.56
N THR A 40 -41.64 -16.77 8.28
CA THR A 40 -42.10 -18.12 8.68
C THR A 40 -41.43 -19.24 7.89
N ALA A 41 -40.93 -18.96 6.68
CA ALA A 41 -40.27 -19.91 5.79
C ALA A 41 -38.76 -19.67 5.65
N LEU A 42 -38.14 -19.03 6.61
CA LEU A 42 -36.69 -18.77 6.55
C LEU A 42 -35.85 -20.05 6.64
N THR A 43 -35.19 -20.39 5.55
CA THR A 43 -34.20 -21.49 5.47
C THR A 43 -32.77 -20.98 5.55
N GLN A 44 -32.55 -19.69 5.25
CA GLN A 44 -31.25 -19.03 5.25
C GLN A 44 -31.33 -17.65 5.91
N PRO A 45 -30.20 -17.14 6.46
CA PRO A 45 -30.13 -15.77 6.91
C PRO A 45 -30.58 -14.78 5.84
N THR A 46 -31.51 -13.91 6.17
CA THR A 46 -32.14 -12.99 5.20
C THR A 46 -32.10 -11.58 5.76
N VAL A 47 -31.81 -10.60 4.88
CA VAL A 47 -31.87 -9.19 5.25
C VAL A 47 -33.30 -8.81 5.57
N LEU A 48 -33.53 -8.15 6.69
CA LEU A 48 -34.80 -7.55 7.06
C LEU A 48 -35.06 -6.34 6.14
N GLY A 49 -35.42 -6.64 4.89
CA GLY A 49 -35.74 -5.66 3.87
C GLY A 49 -37.20 -5.22 3.93
N GLY A 50 -37.60 -4.42 2.94
CA GLY A 50 -38.96 -3.94 2.80
C GLY A 50 -39.17 -2.52 3.29
N THR A 51 -40.44 -2.22 3.62
CA THR A 51 -40.83 -0.88 4.08
C THR A 51 -40.83 -0.84 5.60
N TRP A 52 -39.91 -0.09 6.14
CA TRP A 52 -39.85 0.21 7.57
C TRP A 52 -40.77 1.38 7.91
N LEU A 53 -41.12 1.49 9.17
CA LEU A 53 -41.77 2.68 9.75
C LEU A 53 -40.69 3.53 10.44
N ILE A 54 -40.75 4.85 10.25
CA ILE A 54 -39.75 5.78 10.83
C ILE A 54 -40.48 6.91 11.55
N HIS A 55 -39.93 7.30 12.72
CA HIS A 55 -40.44 8.41 13.53
C HIS A 55 -39.29 9.18 14.19
N ALA A 56 -39.44 10.49 14.27
CA ALA A 56 -38.52 11.34 15.01
C ALA A 56 -38.97 11.44 16.48
N GLY A 57 -38.01 11.49 17.39
CA GLY A 57 -38.29 11.62 18.83
C GLY A 57 -37.53 10.58 19.63
N ASP A 58 -37.65 10.65 20.93
CA ASP A 58 -36.91 9.79 21.88
C ASP A 58 -37.84 9.32 23.01
N ASP A 59 -38.77 8.42 22.69
CA ASP A 59 -39.68 7.81 23.66
C ASP A 59 -39.41 6.30 23.76
N PRO A 60 -39.06 5.78 24.95
CA PRO A 60 -38.88 4.34 25.15
C PRO A 60 -40.12 3.48 24.83
N ALA A 61 -41.32 4.05 24.87
CA ALA A 61 -42.56 3.37 24.51
C ALA A 61 -42.53 2.87 23.04
N TYR A 62 -41.76 3.49 22.19
CA TYR A 62 -41.59 3.09 20.77
C TYR A 62 -40.97 1.69 20.60
N ALA A 63 -40.33 1.16 21.64
CA ALA A 63 -39.82 -0.21 21.61
C ALA A 63 -40.90 -1.28 21.84
N GLN A 64 -42.03 -0.91 22.45
CA GLN A 64 -43.05 -1.85 22.91
C GLN A 64 -43.84 -2.43 21.71
N PRO A 65 -44.14 -3.75 21.69
CA PRO A 65 -44.84 -4.38 20.58
C PRO A 65 -46.27 -3.85 20.42
N GLY A 66 -46.95 -3.45 21.52
CA GLY A 66 -48.31 -2.90 21.52
C GLY A 66 -48.39 -1.41 21.23
N PHE A 67 -47.30 -0.72 20.93
CA PHE A 67 -47.32 0.70 20.58
C PHE A 67 -48.00 0.90 19.21
N ASP A 68 -48.94 1.88 19.15
CA ASP A 68 -49.61 2.25 17.90
C ASP A 68 -48.69 3.07 17.00
N ASP A 69 -48.13 2.46 15.98
CA ASP A 69 -47.27 3.05 14.98
C ASP A 69 -47.96 3.37 13.64
N SER A 70 -49.29 3.38 13.63
CA SER A 70 -50.08 3.65 12.42
C SER A 70 -49.83 5.05 11.83
N GLY A 71 -49.45 6.01 12.69
CA GLY A 71 -49.09 7.38 12.29
C GLY A 71 -47.65 7.57 11.84
N TRP A 72 -46.82 6.52 11.82
CA TRP A 72 -45.42 6.64 11.44
C TRP A 72 -45.25 6.71 9.92
N ILE A 73 -44.18 7.36 9.50
CA ILE A 73 -43.86 7.54 8.09
C ILE A 73 -43.30 6.23 7.53
N ARG A 74 -43.79 5.82 6.37
CA ARG A 74 -43.22 4.66 5.64
C ARG A 74 -41.87 5.05 5.05
N TYR A 75 -40.87 4.23 5.30
CA TYR A 75 -39.47 4.47 4.93
C TYR A 75 -38.89 3.27 4.19
N ASN A 76 -38.31 3.54 3.03
CA ASN A 76 -37.46 2.59 2.34
C ASN A 76 -36.00 2.89 2.72
N PRO A 77 -35.24 1.93 3.30
CA PRO A 77 -33.83 2.12 3.66
C PRO A 77 -32.92 2.57 2.52
N LEU A 78 -33.32 2.35 1.27
CA LEU A 78 -32.60 2.84 0.09
C LEU A 78 -32.81 4.33 -0.18
N ASN A 79 -33.67 4.99 0.57
CA ASN A 79 -33.90 6.44 0.45
C ASN A 79 -33.04 7.21 1.45
N SER A 80 -32.70 8.44 1.12
CA SER A 80 -32.03 9.35 2.07
C SER A 80 -33.00 9.79 3.16
N LEU A 81 -32.51 9.98 4.39
CA LEU A 81 -33.29 10.56 5.48
C LEU A 81 -33.87 11.95 5.16
N LYS A 82 -33.19 12.72 4.30
CA LYS A 82 -33.68 14.03 3.81
C LYS A 82 -35.02 13.94 3.06
N THR A 83 -35.32 12.79 2.45
CA THR A 83 -36.62 12.60 1.78
C THR A 83 -37.77 12.46 2.77
N VAL A 84 -37.47 12.01 3.99
CA VAL A 84 -38.43 11.85 5.07
C VAL A 84 -38.53 13.11 5.94
N PHE A 85 -37.38 13.72 6.21
CA PHE A 85 -37.24 14.90 7.05
C PHE A 85 -36.62 16.08 6.27
N PRO A 86 -37.33 16.66 5.28
CA PRO A 86 -36.74 17.64 4.36
C PRO A 86 -36.42 18.98 5.05
N HIS A 87 -37.10 19.29 6.17
CA HIS A 87 -37.00 20.58 6.86
C HIS A 87 -36.52 20.45 8.32
N SER A 88 -36.23 19.23 8.78
CA SER A 88 -35.77 18.98 10.16
C SER A 88 -34.65 17.96 10.19
N HIS A 89 -33.79 18.06 11.21
CA HIS A 89 -32.70 17.14 11.43
C HIS A 89 -32.77 16.56 12.85
N PRO A 90 -33.76 15.66 13.11
CA PRO A 90 -33.93 15.11 14.45
C PRO A 90 -32.67 14.37 14.91
N ALA A 91 -32.28 14.60 16.14
CA ALA A 91 -31.07 13.98 16.71
C ALA A 91 -31.25 12.49 17.00
N VAL A 92 -32.48 12.05 17.26
CA VAL A 92 -32.85 10.66 17.50
C VAL A 92 -33.99 10.29 16.59
N VAL A 93 -33.86 9.14 15.94
CA VAL A 93 -34.85 8.55 15.03
C VAL A 93 -35.06 7.11 15.44
N TRP A 94 -36.33 6.71 15.39
CA TRP A 94 -36.74 5.33 15.60
C TRP A 94 -37.20 4.71 14.29
N TYR A 95 -36.87 3.43 14.12
CA TYR A 95 -37.32 2.58 13.03
C TYR A 95 -38.09 1.40 13.62
N ARG A 96 -39.17 0.97 12.97
CA ARG A 96 -39.95 -0.21 13.36
C ARG A 96 -40.23 -1.08 12.14
N LEU A 97 -40.18 -2.40 12.35
CA LEU A 97 -40.57 -3.39 11.38
C LEU A 97 -41.36 -4.51 12.07
N HIS A 98 -42.51 -4.83 11.52
CA HIS A 98 -43.29 -5.97 11.94
C HIS A 98 -42.86 -7.21 11.15
N VAL A 99 -42.47 -8.26 11.84
CA VAL A 99 -41.94 -9.51 11.27
C VAL A 99 -42.85 -10.65 11.73
N LYS A 100 -43.39 -11.41 10.78
CA LYS A 100 -44.13 -12.63 11.05
C LYS A 100 -43.13 -13.78 11.19
N VAL A 101 -43.19 -14.53 12.30
CA VAL A 101 -42.28 -15.63 12.63
C VAL A 101 -43.05 -16.88 13.01
N VAL A 102 -42.38 -18.03 13.05
CA VAL A 102 -42.99 -19.24 13.60
C VAL A 102 -43.12 -19.09 15.12
N PRO A 103 -44.32 -19.33 15.70
CA PRO A 103 -44.53 -19.21 17.12
C PRO A 103 -43.52 -20.05 17.95
N GLY A 104 -42.85 -19.40 18.91
CA GLY A 104 -41.90 -20.05 19.81
C GLY A 104 -40.64 -20.63 19.13
N GLN A 105 -40.31 -20.20 17.91
CA GLN A 105 -39.16 -20.69 17.14
C GLN A 105 -37.86 -20.56 17.92
N PRO A 106 -37.15 -21.67 18.25
CA PRO A 106 -35.89 -21.60 18.96
C PRO A 106 -34.73 -21.18 18.03
N GLY A 107 -33.72 -20.54 18.60
CA GLY A 107 -32.46 -20.24 17.91
C GLY A 107 -32.55 -19.12 16.87
N LEU A 108 -33.67 -18.41 16.77
CA LEU A 108 -33.76 -17.23 15.91
C LEU A 108 -32.91 -16.09 16.49
N ALA A 109 -32.13 -15.43 15.65
CA ALA A 109 -31.24 -14.36 16.05
C ALA A 109 -31.23 -13.20 15.05
N LEU A 110 -30.88 -12.04 15.54
CA LEU A 110 -30.58 -10.85 14.73
C LEU A 110 -29.06 -10.69 14.62
N GLU A 111 -28.62 -10.36 13.43
CA GLU A 111 -27.22 -10.01 13.14
C GLU A 111 -27.18 -8.61 12.54
N GLU A 112 -26.36 -7.77 13.12
CA GLU A 112 -26.09 -6.41 12.67
C GLU A 112 -24.61 -6.18 12.43
N TYR A 113 -24.30 -5.50 11.33
CA TYR A 113 -22.95 -5.12 10.96
C TYR A 113 -22.90 -3.68 10.46
N SER A 114 -21.96 -2.92 10.99
CA SER A 114 -21.58 -1.60 10.47
C SER A 114 -22.68 -0.54 10.50
N LEU A 115 -23.05 -0.11 11.69
CA LEU A 115 -23.88 1.06 11.89
C LEU A 115 -23.13 2.23 12.50
N SER A 116 -23.70 3.41 12.28
CA SER A 116 -23.16 4.63 12.85
C SER A 116 -23.27 4.68 14.38
N SER A 117 -22.50 5.51 14.90
CA SER A 117 -22.02 5.91 16.21
C SER A 117 -22.77 5.54 17.48
N ALA A 118 -24.12 5.44 17.54
CA ALA A 118 -24.87 4.98 18.69
C ALA A 118 -26.28 4.54 18.33
N PHE A 119 -26.66 3.32 18.73
CA PHE A 119 -27.98 2.76 18.49
C PHE A 119 -28.32 1.64 19.48
N GLU A 120 -29.60 1.34 19.57
CA GLU A 120 -30.17 0.24 20.35
C GLU A 120 -31.17 -0.52 19.47
N ILE A 121 -31.10 -1.86 19.46
CA ILE A 121 -32.06 -2.73 18.76
C ILE A 121 -32.87 -3.51 19.78
N TYR A 122 -34.15 -3.46 19.62
CA TYR A 122 -35.14 -4.12 20.46
C TYR A 122 -35.89 -5.18 19.67
N GLY A 123 -36.17 -6.32 20.30
CA GLY A 123 -37.11 -7.32 19.84
C GLY A 123 -38.26 -7.44 20.83
N ASN A 124 -39.49 -7.16 20.41
CA ASN A 124 -40.70 -7.16 21.25
C ASN A 124 -40.51 -6.41 22.58
N GLY A 125 -39.85 -5.24 22.55
CA GLY A 125 -39.63 -4.39 23.72
C GLY A 125 -38.37 -4.74 24.53
N GLN A 126 -37.78 -5.92 24.34
CA GLN A 126 -36.53 -6.30 24.98
C GLN A 126 -35.32 -5.79 24.20
N ARG A 127 -34.38 -5.10 24.86
CA ARG A 127 -33.15 -4.64 24.22
C ARG A 127 -32.18 -5.80 23.97
N LEU A 128 -31.92 -6.08 22.70
CA LEU A 128 -31.05 -7.17 22.23
C LEU A 128 -29.63 -6.67 21.98
N ILE A 129 -29.48 -5.51 21.31
CA ILE A 129 -28.19 -4.95 20.92
C ILE A 129 -28.11 -3.51 21.40
N GLN A 130 -26.97 -3.11 21.91
CA GLN A 130 -26.62 -1.72 22.23
C GLN A 130 -25.20 -1.44 21.78
N VAL A 131 -25.02 -0.34 21.03
CA VAL A 131 -23.73 0.19 20.63
C VAL A 131 -23.67 1.66 20.98
N GLY A 132 -22.63 2.06 21.68
CA GLY A 132 -22.53 3.42 22.18
C GLY A 132 -23.65 3.75 23.18
N ARG A 133 -23.98 5.04 23.26
CA ARG A 133 -25.10 5.54 24.05
C ARG A 133 -25.82 6.63 23.26
N VAL A 134 -27.12 6.46 23.08
CA VAL A 134 -27.94 7.42 22.34
C VAL A 134 -28.14 8.72 23.12
N ALA A 135 -28.44 8.61 24.44
CA ALA A 135 -28.62 9.73 25.33
C ALA A 135 -28.14 9.38 26.76
N PRO A 136 -27.18 10.14 27.40
CA PRO A 136 -26.33 11.13 26.74
C PRO A 136 -25.44 10.47 25.65
N PHE A 137 -25.14 11.20 24.57
CA PHE A 137 -24.46 10.65 23.42
C PHE A 137 -23.04 10.22 23.73
N VAL A 138 -22.72 8.96 23.47
CA VAL A 138 -21.35 8.41 23.50
C VAL A 138 -21.16 7.59 22.24
N PRO A 139 -20.34 8.07 21.29
CA PRO A 139 -20.08 7.38 20.04
C PRO A 139 -19.17 6.17 20.26
N TYR A 140 -19.44 5.12 19.49
CA TYR A 140 -18.56 3.95 19.33
C TYR A 140 -18.36 3.66 17.85
N THR A 141 -17.19 3.19 17.50
CA THR A 141 -16.93 2.67 16.14
C THR A 141 -17.40 1.23 16.09
N LEU A 142 -18.24 0.93 15.08
CA LEU A 142 -18.74 -0.40 14.85
C LEU A 142 -18.32 -0.90 13.47
N ASP A 143 -17.43 -1.87 13.46
CA ASP A 143 -17.18 -2.76 12.32
C ASP A 143 -17.35 -4.22 12.76
N ALA A 144 -18.00 -4.46 13.91
CA ALA A 144 -18.18 -5.77 14.48
C ALA A 144 -19.51 -6.39 14.05
N TYR A 145 -19.47 -7.67 13.76
CA TYR A 145 -20.68 -8.47 13.56
C TYR A 145 -21.31 -8.81 14.92
N LEU A 146 -22.47 -8.26 15.20
CA LEU A 146 -23.19 -8.47 16.45
C LEU A 146 -24.34 -9.44 16.24
N ILE A 147 -24.19 -10.68 16.69
CA ILE A 147 -25.25 -11.71 16.64
C ILE A 147 -25.87 -11.85 18.02
N LYS A 148 -27.17 -11.59 18.15
CA LYS A 148 -27.91 -11.74 19.39
C LYS A 148 -29.17 -12.57 19.20
N PRO A 149 -29.36 -13.62 20.03
CA PRO A 149 -30.56 -14.45 19.97
C PRO A 149 -31.80 -13.64 20.39
N VAL A 150 -32.90 -13.89 19.72
CA VAL A 150 -34.23 -13.44 20.16
C VAL A 150 -34.79 -14.54 21.06
N PRO A 151 -35.21 -14.21 22.29
CA PRO A 151 -35.75 -15.22 23.19
C PRO A 151 -37.03 -15.87 22.60
N ALA A 152 -37.09 -17.19 22.64
CA ALA A 152 -38.24 -17.94 22.07
C ALA A 152 -39.58 -17.57 22.76
N ALA A 153 -39.54 -17.20 24.04
CA ALA A 153 -40.70 -16.74 24.78
C ALA A 153 -41.30 -15.45 24.16
N ASP A 154 -40.47 -14.58 23.64
CA ASP A 154 -40.92 -13.32 23.00
C ASP A 154 -41.56 -13.57 21.61
N LEU A 155 -41.37 -14.76 21.06
CA LEU A 155 -41.93 -15.19 19.75
C LEU A 155 -43.20 -16.01 19.88
N ALA A 156 -43.74 -16.22 21.09
CA ALA A 156 -44.91 -17.07 21.33
C ALA A 156 -46.17 -16.61 20.53
N SER A 157 -46.30 -15.32 20.26
CA SER A 157 -47.38 -14.74 19.46
C SER A 157 -47.25 -15.00 17.94
N GLY A 158 -46.12 -15.50 17.47
CA GLY A 158 -45.84 -15.59 16.02
C GLY A 158 -45.52 -14.24 15.38
N SER A 159 -45.31 -13.20 16.19
CA SER A 159 -44.97 -11.85 15.73
C SER A 159 -43.71 -11.33 16.46
N LEU A 160 -42.81 -10.73 15.72
CA LEU A 160 -41.63 -10.03 16.22
C LEU A 160 -41.67 -8.58 15.74
N VAL A 161 -41.72 -7.65 16.65
CA VAL A 161 -41.52 -6.22 16.37
C VAL A 161 -40.07 -5.89 16.59
N VAL A 162 -39.36 -5.60 15.52
CA VAL A 162 -37.98 -5.08 15.58
C VAL A 162 -38.05 -3.56 15.64
N ALA A 163 -37.61 -2.98 16.75
CA ALA A 163 -37.53 -1.54 16.90
C ALA A 163 -36.08 -1.11 17.08
N ILE A 164 -35.70 -0.01 16.45
CA ILE A 164 -34.34 0.50 16.47
C ILE A 164 -34.34 1.96 16.86
N ARG A 165 -33.67 2.28 17.94
CA ARG A 165 -33.40 3.64 18.40
C ARG A 165 -32.03 4.05 17.93
N CYS A 166 -31.93 5.10 17.16
CA CYS A 166 -30.66 5.49 16.54
C CYS A 166 -30.36 6.99 16.73
N ARG A 167 -29.12 7.30 17.10
CA ARG A 167 -28.60 8.67 17.07
C ARG A 167 -28.12 8.97 15.65
N VAL A 168 -28.74 9.97 15.02
CA VAL A 168 -28.32 10.45 13.70
C VAL A 168 -27.23 11.50 13.87
N ALA A 169 -26.05 11.22 13.37
CA ALA A 169 -24.95 12.17 13.39
C ALA A 169 -25.12 13.27 12.32
N ALA A 170 -24.42 14.40 12.49
CA ALA A 170 -24.48 15.50 11.54
C ALA A 170 -24.01 15.08 10.13
N VAL A 171 -23.04 14.16 10.05
CA VAL A 171 -22.56 13.61 8.78
C VAL A 171 -23.65 12.86 8.02
N ASP A 172 -24.55 12.16 8.70
CA ASP A 172 -25.60 11.35 8.10
C ASP A 172 -26.66 12.21 7.40
N TRP A 173 -26.95 13.38 7.99
CA TRP A 173 -27.84 14.37 7.37
C TRP A 173 -27.25 15.02 6.12
N THR A 174 -25.95 15.06 6.02
CA THR A 174 -25.24 15.62 4.85
C THR A 174 -24.82 14.54 3.85
N SER A 175 -25.00 13.25 4.18
CA SER A 175 -24.64 12.14 3.32
C SER A 175 -25.39 12.21 1.99
N PRO A 176 -24.68 12.13 0.88
CA PRO A 176 -25.31 12.04 -0.45
C PRO A 176 -25.86 10.66 -0.74
N PHE A 177 -25.41 9.64 -0.02
CA PHE A 177 -25.83 8.26 -0.28
C PHE A 177 -27.19 7.95 0.35
N PRO A 178 -28.03 7.17 -0.33
CA PRO A 178 -29.26 6.67 0.25
C PRO A 178 -28.97 5.61 1.32
N GLY A 179 -29.92 5.41 2.22
CA GLY A 179 -29.86 4.31 3.16
C GLY A 179 -28.96 4.60 4.36
N TYR A 180 -29.54 5.27 5.34
CA TYR A 180 -28.86 5.43 6.61
C TYR A 180 -28.99 4.18 7.47
N PHE A 181 -30.19 3.53 7.48
CA PHE A 181 -30.49 2.36 8.31
C PHE A 181 -31.94 1.87 8.08
N PRO A 182 -32.26 0.60 8.25
CA PRO A 182 -31.47 -0.61 8.46
C PRO A 182 -31.21 -1.34 7.15
N THR A 183 -30.03 -1.23 6.59
CA THR A 183 -29.71 -1.89 5.31
C THR A 183 -29.10 -3.28 5.46
N ASN A 184 -28.47 -3.57 6.61
CA ASN A 184 -27.66 -4.77 6.84
C ASN A 184 -28.13 -5.63 8.02
N LEU A 185 -29.32 -5.38 8.56
CA LEU A 185 -29.87 -6.19 9.64
C LEU A 185 -30.39 -7.52 9.08
N HIS A 186 -29.81 -8.64 9.54
CA HIS A 186 -30.20 -9.98 9.12
C HIS A 186 -30.95 -10.70 10.22
N LEU A 187 -31.92 -11.51 9.81
CA LEU A 187 -32.66 -12.44 10.66
C LEU A 187 -32.41 -13.87 10.19
N GLY A 188 -32.13 -14.79 11.09
CA GLY A 188 -31.91 -16.19 10.76
C GLY A 188 -31.62 -17.06 11.97
N GLN A 189 -31.39 -18.34 11.73
CA GLN A 189 -30.89 -19.23 12.78
C GLN A 189 -29.50 -18.79 13.22
N GLN A 190 -29.24 -18.76 14.53
CA GLN A 190 -28.00 -18.26 15.10
C GLN A 190 -26.75 -18.99 14.56
N SER A 191 -26.82 -20.30 14.34
CA SER A 191 -25.73 -21.07 13.75
C SER A 191 -25.46 -20.63 12.30
N ALA A 192 -26.51 -20.54 11.50
CA ALA A 192 -26.39 -20.11 10.09
C ALA A 192 -25.89 -18.66 9.94
N LEU A 193 -26.28 -17.77 10.87
CA LEU A 193 -25.73 -16.41 10.93
C LEU A 193 -24.23 -16.40 11.28
N ARG A 194 -23.81 -17.25 12.23
CA ARG A 194 -22.38 -17.38 12.56
C ARG A 194 -21.56 -17.91 11.39
N ASP A 195 -22.05 -18.94 10.72
CA ASP A 195 -21.38 -19.54 9.56
C ASP A 195 -21.25 -18.50 8.43
N ARG A 196 -22.34 -17.77 8.17
CA ARG A 196 -22.34 -16.66 7.21
C ARG A 196 -21.33 -15.60 7.56
N VAL A 197 -21.33 -15.12 8.81
CA VAL A 197 -20.39 -14.07 9.29
C VAL A 197 -18.93 -14.53 9.12
N TRP A 198 -18.62 -15.79 9.43
CA TRP A 198 -17.28 -16.32 9.18
C TRP A 198 -16.91 -16.31 7.70
N LEU A 199 -17.84 -16.73 6.83
CA LEU A 199 -17.61 -16.69 5.37
C LEU A 199 -17.42 -15.26 4.87
N ASP A 200 -18.22 -14.32 5.36
CA ASP A 200 -18.11 -12.90 5.01
C ASP A 200 -16.78 -12.29 5.49
N ILE A 201 -16.37 -12.58 6.74
CA ILE A 201 -15.09 -12.11 7.29
C ILE A 201 -13.91 -12.66 6.47
N VAL A 202 -13.89 -13.96 6.23
CA VAL A 202 -12.80 -14.60 5.47
C VAL A 202 -12.83 -14.13 4.01
N GLY A 203 -14.00 -14.15 3.38
CA GLY A 203 -14.16 -13.75 1.98
C GLY A 203 -13.75 -12.31 1.71
N ALA A 204 -14.14 -11.39 2.60
CA ALA A 204 -13.82 -9.97 2.45
C ALA A 204 -12.36 -9.63 2.79
N ASN A 205 -11.74 -10.37 3.71
CA ASN A 205 -10.47 -9.93 4.30
C ASN A 205 -9.27 -10.83 3.99
N ALA A 206 -9.47 -12.13 3.69
CA ALA A 206 -8.37 -13.09 3.53
C ALA A 206 -7.32 -12.62 2.51
N LEU A 207 -7.77 -12.12 1.37
CA LEU A 207 -6.89 -11.63 0.32
C LEU A 207 -6.12 -10.37 0.75
N SER A 208 -6.78 -9.46 1.46
CA SER A 208 -6.14 -8.26 2.02
C SER A 208 -5.09 -8.62 3.08
N TRP A 209 -5.40 -9.55 3.96
CA TRP A 209 -4.45 -10.05 4.97
C TRP A 209 -3.25 -10.74 4.32
N PHE A 210 -3.50 -11.59 3.33
CA PHE A 210 -2.44 -12.24 2.56
C PHE A 210 -1.48 -11.23 1.95
N PHE A 211 -1.98 -10.18 1.28
CA PHE A 211 -1.12 -9.16 0.67
C PHE A 211 -0.40 -8.29 1.69
N ARG A 212 -1.01 -7.99 2.84
CA ARG A 212 -0.34 -7.25 3.92
C ARG A 212 0.81 -8.05 4.54
N LEU A 213 0.59 -9.35 4.80
CA LEU A 213 1.63 -10.23 5.34
C LEU A 213 2.76 -10.46 4.32
N SER A 214 2.41 -10.69 3.05
CA SER A 214 3.39 -10.79 1.96
C SER A 214 4.16 -9.48 1.77
N GLY A 215 3.48 -8.33 1.92
CA GLY A 215 4.09 -7.01 1.91
C GLY A 215 5.08 -6.83 3.05
N LEU A 216 4.74 -7.27 4.27
CA LEU A 216 5.65 -7.23 5.41
C LEU A 216 6.89 -8.10 5.18
N ALA A 217 6.71 -9.32 4.63
CA ALA A 217 7.84 -10.18 4.27
C ALA A 217 8.78 -9.48 3.26
N LEU A 218 8.22 -8.84 2.22
CA LEU A 218 8.99 -8.03 1.28
C LEU A 218 9.69 -6.84 1.96
N GLY A 219 9.01 -6.21 2.93
CA GLY A 219 9.57 -5.12 3.74
C GLY A 219 10.76 -5.57 4.58
N ILE A 220 10.71 -6.77 5.19
CA ILE A 220 11.84 -7.34 5.93
C ILE A 220 13.04 -7.58 5.01
N VAL A 221 12.81 -8.11 3.80
CA VAL A 221 13.87 -8.23 2.78
C VAL A 221 14.44 -6.86 2.42
N ALA A 222 13.59 -5.85 2.23
CA ALA A 222 14.04 -4.48 1.97
C ALA A 222 14.86 -3.91 3.14
N LEU A 223 14.48 -4.18 4.38
CA LEU A 223 15.25 -3.76 5.55
C LEU A 223 16.64 -4.41 5.57
N ALA A 224 16.75 -5.70 5.26
CA ALA A 224 18.03 -6.39 5.14
C ALA A 224 18.90 -5.76 4.03
N LEU A 225 18.29 -5.43 2.88
CA LEU A 225 18.97 -4.73 1.79
C LEU A 225 19.42 -3.30 2.21
N PHE A 226 18.63 -2.61 3.03
CA PHE A 226 19.04 -1.31 3.57
C PHE A 226 20.28 -1.42 4.46
N PHE A 227 20.38 -2.42 5.33
CA PHE A 227 21.59 -2.64 6.14
C PHE A 227 22.82 -2.99 5.28
N ALA A 228 22.62 -3.73 4.19
CA ALA A 228 23.69 -4.01 3.24
C ALA A 228 24.08 -2.76 2.41
N GLN A 229 23.13 -1.85 2.17
CA GLN A 229 23.30 -0.67 1.31
C GLN A 229 22.67 0.58 1.93
N PRO A 230 23.23 1.19 3.00
CA PRO A 230 22.56 2.26 3.76
C PRO A 230 22.32 3.56 2.96
N ARG A 231 22.98 3.71 1.82
CA ARG A 231 22.76 4.86 0.91
C ARG A 231 21.42 4.80 0.19
N GLN A 232 20.80 3.63 0.08
CA GLN A 232 19.51 3.40 -0.60
C GLN A 232 18.36 3.49 0.40
N ARG A 233 17.96 4.71 0.73
CA ARG A 233 16.91 5.00 1.74
C ARG A 233 15.53 4.50 1.34
N GLU A 234 15.28 4.25 0.06
CA GLU A 234 14.03 3.70 -0.46
C GLU A 234 13.66 2.36 0.19
N TYR A 235 14.63 1.53 0.52
CA TYR A 235 14.39 0.25 1.20
C TYR A 235 13.89 0.45 2.63
N LEU A 236 14.40 1.46 3.34
CA LEU A 236 13.90 1.81 4.66
C LEU A 236 12.46 2.33 4.61
N TRP A 237 12.15 3.21 3.65
CA TRP A 237 10.79 3.73 3.47
C TRP A 237 9.81 2.64 3.09
N LEU A 238 10.22 1.70 2.25
CA LEU A 238 9.43 0.53 1.90
C LEU A 238 9.12 -0.33 3.13
N PHE A 239 10.12 -0.61 3.99
CA PHE A 239 9.89 -1.36 5.22
C PHE A 239 8.89 -0.65 6.14
N ILE A 240 9.07 0.65 6.40
CA ILE A 240 8.18 1.40 7.29
C ILE A 240 6.75 1.43 6.73
N TRP A 241 6.59 1.62 5.42
CA TRP A 241 5.28 1.56 4.76
C TRP A 241 4.60 0.19 4.92
N THR A 242 5.31 -0.90 4.67
CA THR A 242 4.76 -2.26 4.78
C THR A 242 4.47 -2.64 6.24
N LEU A 243 5.30 -2.19 7.18
CA LEU A 243 5.09 -2.38 8.61
C LEU A 243 3.82 -1.65 9.08
N ALA A 244 3.66 -0.37 8.72
CA ALA A 244 2.46 0.41 9.07
C ALA A 244 1.20 -0.24 8.49
N ASN A 245 1.27 -0.76 7.25
CA ASN A 245 0.18 -1.49 6.62
C ASN A 245 -0.16 -2.81 7.35
N ALA A 246 0.86 -3.56 7.78
CA ALA A 246 0.67 -4.80 8.53
C ALA A 246 0.08 -4.57 9.94
N LEU A 247 0.45 -3.47 10.61
CA LEU A 247 -0.06 -3.10 11.93
C LEU A 247 -1.57 -2.80 11.94
N LEU A 248 -2.15 -2.41 10.79
CA LEU A 248 -3.61 -2.27 10.67
C LEU A 248 -4.34 -3.61 10.75
N THR A 249 -3.69 -4.73 10.40
CA THR A 249 -4.36 -6.04 10.37
C THR A 249 -4.88 -6.49 11.74
N PRO A 250 -4.08 -6.52 12.82
CA PRO A 250 -4.58 -6.88 14.14
C PRO A 250 -5.64 -5.90 14.68
N LEU A 251 -5.51 -4.61 14.37
CA LEU A 251 -6.50 -3.61 14.75
C LEU A 251 -7.84 -3.87 14.06
N GLN A 252 -7.83 -4.10 12.75
CA GLN A 252 -9.04 -4.43 11.99
C GLN A 252 -9.65 -5.76 12.43
N LEU A 253 -8.83 -6.79 12.68
CA LEU A 253 -9.31 -8.07 13.18
C LEU A 253 -10.00 -7.91 14.55
N TYR A 254 -9.42 -7.13 15.45
CA TYR A 254 -10.03 -6.85 16.75
C TYR A 254 -11.38 -6.14 16.61
N ARG A 255 -11.50 -5.17 15.69
CA ARG A 255 -12.73 -4.43 15.39
C ARG A 255 -13.87 -5.32 14.87
N LEU A 256 -13.56 -6.42 14.16
CA LEU A 256 -14.58 -7.34 13.64
C LEU A 256 -15.37 -8.08 14.75
N PHE A 257 -14.77 -8.22 15.93
CA PHE A 257 -15.36 -8.96 17.05
C PHE A 257 -15.74 -8.09 18.24
N HIS A 258 -15.27 -6.83 18.27
CA HIS A 258 -15.45 -5.95 19.42
C HIS A 258 -15.85 -4.55 18.98
N THR A 259 -16.81 -3.99 19.72
CA THR A 259 -17.08 -2.55 19.64
C THR A 259 -15.97 -1.80 20.35
N ILE A 260 -15.44 -0.77 19.73
CA ILE A 260 -14.34 0.02 20.28
C ILE A 260 -14.76 1.49 20.45
N PRO A 261 -14.24 2.19 21.49
CA PRO A 261 -14.45 3.62 21.63
C PRO A 261 -14.01 4.37 20.37
N ALA A 262 -14.79 5.38 19.97
CA ALA A 262 -14.47 6.18 18.78
C ALA A 262 -13.07 6.85 18.86
N ALA A 263 -12.51 7.04 20.05
CA ALA A 263 -11.15 7.54 20.25
C ALA A 263 -10.07 6.67 19.58
N TRP A 264 -10.31 5.37 19.37
CA TRP A 264 -9.38 4.49 18.66
C TRP A 264 -9.29 4.81 17.16
N GLU A 265 -10.26 5.55 16.64
CA GLU A 265 -10.21 6.05 15.27
C GLU A 265 -9.00 6.98 15.07
N PHE A 266 -8.53 7.65 16.12
CA PHE A 266 -7.30 8.42 16.07
C PHE A 266 -6.08 7.57 15.70
N LEU A 267 -5.97 6.36 16.27
CA LEU A 267 -4.90 5.42 15.92
C LEU A 267 -5.00 4.96 14.46
N ASN A 268 -6.22 4.63 14.02
CA ASN A 268 -6.47 4.20 12.64
C ASN A 268 -6.08 5.30 11.63
N GLN A 269 -6.58 6.51 11.82
CA GLN A 269 -6.30 7.67 10.96
C GLN A 269 -4.80 8.04 10.97
N SER A 270 -4.14 7.88 12.12
CA SER A 270 -2.70 8.14 12.23
C SER A 270 -1.88 7.11 11.42
N LEU A 271 -2.24 5.83 11.48
CA LEU A 271 -1.58 4.78 10.70
C LEU A 271 -1.79 4.97 9.20
N ASP A 272 -2.99 5.40 8.77
CA ASP A 272 -3.29 5.70 7.37
C ASP A 272 -2.45 6.89 6.86
N ALA A 273 -2.29 7.94 7.68
CA ALA A 273 -1.43 9.08 7.33
C ALA A 273 0.04 8.65 7.24
N ILE A 274 0.53 7.85 8.18
CA ILE A 274 1.89 7.30 8.17
C ILE A 274 2.12 6.49 6.89
N GLN A 275 1.20 5.61 6.52
CA GLN A 275 1.29 4.84 5.29
C GLN A 275 1.43 5.75 4.06
N LEU A 276 0.59 6.76 3.92
CA LEU A 276 0.61 7.66 2.77
C LEU A 276 1.91 8.48 2.70
N ILE A 277 2.39 8.96 3.85
CA ILE A 277 3.65 9.71 3.92
C ILE A 277 4.81 8.82 3.46
N PHE A 278 4.95 7.61 4.03
CA PHE A 278 6.06 6.73 3.68
C PHE A 278 5.94 6.13 2.29
N LEU A 279 4.73 5.87 1.80
CA LEU A 279 4.49 5.52 0.40
C LEU A 279 5.02 6.61 -0.54
N THR A 280 4.71 7.87 -0.25
CA THR A 280 5.18 9.00 -1.07
C THR A 280 6.70 9.12 -1.00
N LEU A 281 7.30 9.08 0.20
CA LEU A 281 8.75 9.11 0.37
C LEU A 281 9.45 7.98 -0.41
N MET A 282 8.89 6.78 -0.38
CA MET A 282 9.36 5.63 -1.11
C MET A 282 9.36 5.88 -2.62
N TYR A 283 8.24 6.34 -3.21
CA TYR A 283 8.17 6.63 -4.64
C TYR A 283 9.21 7.66 -5.08
N PHE A 284 9.36 8.76 -4.32
CA PHE A 284 10.34 9.79 -4.63
C PHE A 284 11.79 9.30 -4.47
N ALA A 285 12.06 8.46 -3.49
CA ALA A 285 13.38 7.85 -3.28
C ALA A 285 13.72 6.86 -4.41
N PHE A 286 12.80 5.97 -4.81
CA PHE A 286 13.00 5.07 -5.95
C PHE A 286 13.30 5.81 -7.26
N LEU A 287 12.70 6.98 -7.46
CA LEU A 287 12.93 7.81 -8.65
C LEU A 287 14.15 8.73 -8.51
N HIS A 288 14.86 8.70 -7.38
CA HIS A 288 15.97 9.60 -7.05
C HIS A 288 15.62 11.08 -7.24
N THR A 289 14.35 11.45 -6.94
CA THR A 289 13.85 12.82 -7.07
C THR A 289 13.77 13.51 -5.72
N ARG A 290 14.08 14.81 -5.69
CA ARG A 290 13.91 15.63 -4.49
C ARG A 290 12.43 16.01 -4.35
N LEU A 291 11.92 15.93 -3.11
CA LEU A 291 10.61 16.45 -2.80
C LEU A 291 10.57 17.98 -3.01
N SER A 292 9.64 18.42 -3.82
CA SER A 292 9.35 19.85 -3.95
C SER A 292 8.78 20.39 -2.64
N TRP A 293 8.84 21.71 -2.43
CA TRP A 293 8.24 22.33 -1.26
C TRP A 293 6.71 22.13 -1.22
N TRP A 294 6.05 22.15 -2.38
CA TRP A 294 4.63 21.84 -2.51
C TRP A 294 4.30 20.42 -2.06
N THR A 295 5.10 19.42 -2.45
CA THR A 295 4.89 18.03 -2.01
C THR A 295 5.05 17.90 -0.49
N ARG A 296 6.02 18.60 0.10
CA ARG A 296 6.21 18.62 1.56
C ARG A 296 5.02 19.28 2.27
N ALA A 297 4.53 20.40 1.74
CA ALA A 297 3.34 21.07 2.26
C ALA A 297 2.10 20.17 2.19
N MET A 298 1.93 19.43 1.10
CA MET A 298 0.83 18.46 0.98
C MET A 298 0.95 17.30 1.96
N LEU A 299 2.16 16.79 2.21
CA LEU A 299 2.37 15.75 3.22
C LEU A 299 2.06 16.25 4.63
N ALA A 300 2.45 17.49 4.96
CA ALA A 300 2.08 18.12 6.22
C ALA A 300 0.55 18.30 6.33
N LEU A 301 -0.10 18.70 5.23
CA LEU A 301 -1.55 18.84 5.18
C LEU A 301 -2.28 17.52 5.35
N VAL A 302 -1.75 16.41 4.82
CA VAL A 302 -2.26 15.04 5.09
C VAL A 302 -2.20 14.72 6.58
N GLY A 303 -1.09 15.03 7.25
CA GLY A 303 -0.98 14.83 8.70
C GLY A 303 -2.01 15.66 9.49
N VAL A 304 -2.19 16.92 9.15
CA VAL A 304 -3.19 17.79 9.78
C VAL A 304 -4.61 17.29 9.50
N SER A 305 -4.89 16.91 8.26
CA SER A 305 -6.22 16.44 7.84
C SER A 305 -6.60 15.14 8.55
N SER A 306 -5.67 14.22 8.80
CA SER A 306 -5.96 13.00 9.57
C SER A 306 -6.29 13.29 11.04
N ILE A 307 -5.66 14.28 11.66
CA ILE A 307 -6.02 14.72 13.01
C ILE A 307 -7.44 15.31 13.01
N VAL A 308 -7.77 16.16 12.04
CA VAL A 308 -9.12 16.74 11.90
C VAL A 308 -10.16 15.64 11.66
N ALA A 309 -9.85 14.65 10.82
CA ALA A 309 -10.72 13.49 10.59
C ALA A 309 -10.99 12.72 11.88
N ALA A 310 -9.94 12.41 12.64
CA ALA A 310 -10.04 11.68 13.90
C ALA A 310 -10.87 12.45 14.96
N VAL A 311 -10.66 13.75 15.08
CA VAL A 311 -11.47 14.60 15.97
C VAL A 311 -12.93 14.67 15.52
N SER A 312 -13.16 14.82 14.21
CA SER A 312 -14.52 14.86 13.64
C SER A 312 -15.28 13.56 13.89
N SER A 313 -14.63 12.40 13.71
CA SER A 313 -15.25 11.10 13.96
C SER A 313 -15.52 10.84 15.45
N THR A 314 -14.60 11.26 16.34
CA THR A 314 -14.78 11.09 17.80
C THR A 314 -15.86 11.98 18.39
N THR A 315 -16.07 13.16 17.83
CA THR A 315 -17.11 14.11 18.32
C THR A 315 -18.44 13.94 17.61
N GLY A 316 -18.48 13.21 16.50
CA GLY A 316 -19.68 13.11 15.66
C GLY A 316 -20.10 14.42 15.00
N SER A 317 -19.21 15.43 14.99
CA SER A 317 -19.50 16.79 14.49
C SER A 317 -19.22 16.98 13.00
N GLY A 318 -18.63 15.97 12.33
CA GLY A 318 -18.25 16.06 10.94
C GLY A 318 -19.44 16.06 9.98
N SER A 319 -19.32 16.80 8.88
CA SER A 319 -20.21 16.71 7.72
C SER A 319 -19.53 15.92 6.60
N TRP A 320 -20.30 15.43 5.62
CA TRP A 320 -19.72 14.84 4.40
C TRP A 320 -18.80 15.80 3.65
N PHE A 321 -19.10 17.09 3.70
CA PHE A 321 -18.20 18.12 3.15
C PHE A 321 -16.87 18.17 3.92
N THR A 322 -16.91 18.06 5.26
CA THR A 322 -15.69 17.98 6.08
C THR A 322 -14.87 16.73 5.73
N VAL A 323 -15.52 15.57 5.60
CA VAL A 323 -14.87 14.31 5.20
C VAL A 323 -14.23 14.46 3.80
N PHE A 324 -14.93 15.05 2.85
CA PHE A 324 -14.41 15.33 1.52
C PHE A 324 -13.20 16.27 1.55
N LEU A 325 -13.30 17.38 2.27
CA LEU A 325 -12.21 18.36 2.39
C LEU A 325 -10.96 17.75 3.03
N VAL A 326 -11.15 16.93 4.07
CA VAL A 326 -10.07 16.25 4.79
C VAL A 326 -9.39 15.19 3.93
N SER A 327 -10.13 14.47 3.07
CA SER A 327 -9.57 13.45 2.18
C SER A 327 -8.89 14.03 0.92
N THR A 328 -9.17 15.29 0.58
CA THR A 328 -8.65 15.93 -0.64
C THR A 328 -7.11 15.96 -0.74
N PRO A 329 -6.32 16.26 0.32
CA PRO A 329 -4.86 16.25 0.21
C PRO A 329 -4.30 14.87 -0.12
N ALA A 330 -4.84 13.82 0.49
CA ALA A 330 -4.46 12.44 0.21
C ALA A 330 -4.82 12.06 -1.24
N ALA A 331 -6.02 12.39 -1.68
CA ALA A 331 -6.47 12.15 -3.06
C ALA A 331 -5.59 12.90 -4.08
N ALA A 332 -5.24 14.15 -3.82
CA ALA A 332 -4.37 14.94 -4.70
C ALA A 332 -2.96 14.35 -4.81
N LEU A 333 -2.40 13.80 -3.72
CA LEU A 333 -1.13 13.08 -3.76
C LEU A 333 -1.23 11.79 -4.58
N LEU A 334 -2.22 10.94 -4.26
CA LEU A 334 -2.36 9.60 -4.84
C LEU A 334 -2.83 9.62 -6.30
N ALA A 335 -3.74 10.52 -6.66
CA ALA A 335 -4.32 10.59 -8.00
C ALA A 335 -3.69 11.67 -8.89
N GLY A 336 -2.96 12.63 -8.33
CA GLY A 336 -2.33 13.72 -9.08
C GLY A 336 -0.81 13.66 -9.06
N VAL A 337 -0.20 13.90 -7.89
CA VAL A 337 1.25 14.10 -7.78
C VAL A 337 2.04 12.84 -8.12
N ILE A 338 1.70 11.71 -7.50
CA ILE A 338 2.44 10.43 -7.72
C ILE A 338 2.33 9.99 -9.19
N PRO A 339 1.13 9.84 -9.79
CA PRO A 339 1.04 9.49 -11.20
C PRO A 339 1.72 10.51 -12.12
N GLY A 340 1.61 11.81 -11.85
CA GLY A 340 2.25 12.86 -12.63
C GLY A 340 3.77 12.73 -12.66
N VAL A 341 4.40 12.50 -11.51
CA VAL A 341 5.84 12.26 -11.39
C VAL A 341 6.24 10.97 -12.12
N LEU A 342 5.49 9.88 -11.93
CA LEU A 342 5.76 8.61 -12.60
C LEU A 342 5.64 8.72 -14.13
N ILE A 343 4.63 9.42 -14.65
CA ILE A 343 4.48 9.69 -16.09
C ILE A 343 5.68 10.49 -16.62
N ALA A 344 6.09 11.54 -15.91
CA ALA A 344 7.24 12.36 -16.32
C ALA A 344 8.52 11.53 -16.40
N HIS A 345 8.78 10.65 -15.42
CA HIS A 345 9.94 9.74 -15.41
C HIS A 345 9.84 8.63 -16.47
N THR A 346 8.64 8.10 -16.70
CA THR A 346 8.40 7.11 -17.76
C THR A 346 8.70 7.70 -19.14
N ARG A 347 8.28 8.96 -19.40
CA ARG A 347 8.60 9.67 -20.65
C ARG A 347 10.10 9.91 -20.84
N ARG A 348 10.87 9.99 -19.75
CA ARG A 348 12.34 10.06 -19.75
C ARG A 348 13.04 8.71 -19.88
N GLY A 349 12.28 7.62 -20.09
CA GLY A 349 12.81 6.27 -20.28
C GLY A 349 13.08 5.48 -18.99
N ASN A 350 12.67 5.96 -17.81
CA ASN A 350 12.86 5.23 -16.56
C ASN A 350 11.97 3.98 -16.51
N ARG A 351 12.61 2.79 -16.51
CA ARG A 351 11.91 1.49 -16.50
C ARG A 351 11.17 1.24 -15.19
N GLU A 352 11.74 1.65 -14.05
CA GLU A 352 11.15 1.46 -12.74
C GLU A 352 9.88 2.31 -12.59
N ALA A 353 9.92 3.57 -13.05
CA ALA A 353 8.74 4.43 -13.10
C ALA A 353 7.61 3.81 -13.92
N ARG A 354 7.93 3.13 -15.03
CA ARG A 354 6.92 2.45 -15.88
C ARG A 354 6.24 1.30 -15.15
N ILE A 355 6.99 0.52 -14.37
CA ILE A 355 6.45 -0.60 -13.58
C ILE A 355 5.55 -0.06 -12.47
N LEU A 356 5.97 0.97 -11.75
CA LEU A 356 5.19 1.60 -10.67
C LEU A 356 3.98 2.38 -11.17
N LEU A 357 3.96 2.80 -12.43
CA LEU A 357 2.86 3.58 -13.01
C LEU A 357 1.56 2.78 -13.08
N VAL A 358 1.64 1.47 -13.34
CA VAL A 358 0.44 0.62 -13.49
C VAL A 358 -0.43 0.63 -12.24
N PRO A 359 0.06 0.25 -11.03
CA PRO A 359 -0.75 0.31 -9.83
C PRO A 359 -1.16 1.74 -9.45
N ALA A 360 -0.27 2.73 -9.68
CA ALA A 360 -0.59 4.12 -9.37
C ALA A 360 -1.75 4.67 -10.22
N LEU A 361 -1.83 4.30 -11.51
CA LEU A 361 -2.95 4.67 -12.38
C LEU A 361 -4.24 3.97 -11.99
N LEU A 362 -4.18 2.71 -11.58
CA LEU A 362 -5.37 2.00 -11.08
C LEU A 362 -5.94 2.69 -9.85
N LEU A 363 -5.10 3.06 -8.90
CA LEU A 363 -5.51 3.78 -7.71
C LEU A 363 -6.07 5.18 -8.06
N ALA A 364 -5.40 5.92 -8.94
CA ALA A 364 -5.86 7.23 -9.39
C ALA A 364 -7.24 7.13 -10.08
N LEU A 365 -7.41 6.15 -10.95
CA LEU A 365 -8.71 5.90 -11.62
C LEU A 365 -9.81 5.65 -10.61
N THR A 366 -9.53 4.84 -9.57
CA THR A 366 -10.49 4.56 -8.50
C THR A 366 -10.88 5.82 -7.74
N ILE A 367 -9.89 6.67 -7.39
CA ILE A 367 -10.15 7.95 -6.70
C ILE A 367 -11.00 8.88 -7.56
N TYR A 368 -10.69 9.01 -8.85
CA TYR A 368 -11.49 9.83 -9.76
C TYR A 368 -12.89 9.28 -9.95
N LEU A 369 -13.04 7.95 -10.05
CA LEU A 369 -14.36 7.33 -10.15
C LEU A 369 -15.21 7.57 -8.89
N ASN A 370 -14.61 7.42 -7.70
CA ASN A 370 -15.28 7.74 -6.44
C ASN A 370 -15.67 9.21 -6.35
N LEU A 371 -14.83 10.12 -6.86
CA LEU A 371 -15.16 11.54 -6.94
C LEU A 371 -16.36 11.79 -7.88
N VAL A 372 -16.38 11.16 -9.04
CA VAL A 372 -17.51 11.26 -9.98
C VAL A 372 -18.80 10.72 -9.36
N VAL A 373 -18.73 9.56 -8.71
CA VAL A 373 -19.87 8.97 -7.98
C VAL A 373 -20.34 9.91 -6.87
N PHE A 374 -19.43 10.49 -6.12
CA PHE A 374 -19.72 11.46 -5.07
C PHE A 374 -20.44 12.71 -5.65
N LEU A 375 -19.92 13.30 -6.72
CA LEU A 375 -20.53 14.48 -7.35
C LEU A 375 -21.90 14.15 -7.95
N ALA A 376 -22.05 12.99 -8.60
CA ALA A 376 -23.33 12.53 -9.12
C ALA A 376 -24.36 12.31 -8.02
N SER A 377 -23.93 11.84 -6.85
CA SER A 377 -24.80 11.62 -5.70
C SER A 377 -25.38 12.93 -5.10
N GLN A 378 -24.76 14.08 -5.37
CA GLN A 378 -25.29 15.40 -4.97
C GLN A 378 -26.52 15.81 -5.80
N VAL A 379 -26.76 15.17 -6.95
CA VAL A 379 -27.91 15.43 -7.82
C VAL A 379 -29.02 14.46 -7.43
N PRO A 380 -30.19 14.92 -6.94
CA PRO A 380 -31.23 14.06 -6.41
C PRO A 380 -31.71 12.96 -7.37
N SER A 381 -31.78 13.25 -8.67
CA SER A 381 -32.16 12.28 -9.71
C SER A 381 -31.12 11.18 -9.96
N LEU A 382 -29.84 11.40 -9.63
CA LEU A 382 -28.73 10.48 -9.87
C LEU A 382 -28.28 9.74 -8.61
N THR A 383 -28.77 10.09 -7.43
CA THR A 383 -28.30 9.54 -6.16
C THR A 383 -28.42 8.00 -6.10
N ARG A 384 -29.55 7.45 -6.54
CA ARG A 384 -29.77 6.00 -6.57
C ARG A 384 -28.83 5.30 -7.56
N LEU A 385 -28.64 5.89 -8.74
CA LEU A 385 -27.75 5.35 -9.77
C LEU A 385 -26.29 5.39 -9.28
N SER A 386 -25.86 6.50 -8.68
CA SER A 386 -24.49 6.64 -8.14
C SER A 386 -24.19 5.60 -7.06
N TYR A 387 -25.17 5.30 -6.18
CA TYR A 387 -25.04 4.25 -5.17
C TYR A 387 -24.88 2.86 -5.80
N LEU A 388 -25.72 2.50 -6.78
CA LEU A 388 -25.63 1.21 -7.47
C LEU A 388 -24.30 1.05 -8.23
N VAL A 389 -23.83 2.12 -8.87
CA VAL A 389 -22.52 2.13 -9.54
C VAL A 389 -21.38 1.98 -8.53
N ALA A 390 -21.44 2.68 -7.39
CA ALA A 390 -20.44 2.55 -6.33
C ALA A 390 -20.36 1.10 -5.84
N MET A 391 -21.48 0.45 -5.57
CA MET A 391 -21.51 -0.95 -5.15
C MET A 391 -20.99 -1.91 -6.23
N ALA A 392 -21.40 -1.73 -7.48
CA ALA A 392 -21.01 -2.61 -8.58
C ALA A 392 -19.50 -2.54 -8.91
N VAL A 393 -18.89 -1.38 -8.70
CA VAL A 393 -17.46 -1.14 -9.04
C VAL A 393 -16.54 -1.42 -7.86
N SER A 394 -17.00 -1.25 -6.63
CA SER A 394 -16.15 -1.39 -5.44
C SER A 394 -15.71 -2.83 -5.17
N THR A 395 -16.53 -3.82 -5.53
CA THR A 395 -16.32 -5.22 -5.18
C THR A 395 -16.77 -6.16 -6.28
N VAL A 396 -15.88 -7.06 -6.70
CA VAL A 396 -16.19 -8.18 -7.61
C VAL A 396 -16.08 -9.48 -6.82
N ASN A 397 -17.18 -10.20 -6.70
CA ASN A 397 -17.19 -11.47 -5.98
C ASN A 397 -16.79 -12.61 -6.93
N ILE A 398 -15.74 -13.34 -6.56
CA ILE A 398 -15.28 -14.56 -7.25
C ILE A 398 -15.48 -15.73 -6.29
N GLY A 399 -16.63 -16.38 -6.39
CA GLY A 399 -17.06 -17.35 -5.39
C GLY A 399 -17.21 -16.68 -4.01
N PRO A 400 -16.61 -17.24 -2.95
CA PRO A 400 -16.68 -16.65 -1.60
C PRO A 400 -15.71 -15.47 -1.39
N ILE A 401 -14.83 -15.18 -2.36
CA ILE A 401 -13.78 -14.16 -2.23
C ILE A 401 -14.27 -12.85 -2.85
N ALA A 402 -14.23 -11.78 -2.05
CA ALA A 402 -14.51 -10.43 -2.51
C ALA A 402 -13.21 -9.76 -3.00
N LEU A 403 -13.08 -9.57 -4.30
CA LEU A 403 -12.00 -8.81 -4.90
C LEU A 403 -12.38 -7.34 -4.95
N THR A 404 -11.79 -6.55 -4.07
CA THR A 404 -11.96 -5.09 -4.08
C THR A 404 -10.88 -4.44 -4.97
N VAL A 405 -11.15 -3.23 -5.46
CA VAL A 405 -10.14 -2.47 -6.20
C VAL A 405 -8.91 -2.18 -5.33
N ASN A 406 -9.08 -2.01 -4.02
CA ASN A 406 -7.96 -1.86 -3.09
C ASN A 406 -7.08 -3.10 -3.02
N THR A 407 -7.66 -4.31 -3.02
CA THR A 407 -6.90 -5.56 -3.09
C THR A 407 -6.17 -5.72 -4.41
N ALA A 408 -6.79 -5.37 -5.53
CA ALA A 408 -6.15 -5.38 -6.85
C ALA A 408 -4.98 -4.38 -6.91
N TYR A 409 -5.18 -3.16 -6.42
CA TYR A 409 -4.11 -2.17 -6.29
C TYR A 409 -2.96 -2.67 -5.40
N GLY A 410 -3.27 -3.21 -4.22
CA GLY A 410 -2.29 -3.74 -3.28
C GLY A 410 -1.45 -4.87 -3.90
N SER A 411 -2.10 -5.80 -4.61
CA SER A 411 -1.43 -6.91 -5.31
C SER A 411 -0.47 -6.42 -6.38
N LEU A 412 -0.94 -5.51 -7.25
CA LEU A 412 -0.13 -4.95 -8.33
C LEU A 412 1.03 -4.12 -7.79
N SER A 413 0.81 -3.37 -6.70
CA SER A 413 1.88 -2.61 -6.04
C SER A 413 2.95 -3.53 -5.48
N LEU A 414 2.54 -4.58 -4.76
CA LEU A 414 3.47 -5.56 -4.20
C LEU A 414 4.28 -6.26 -5.28
N LEU A 415 3.62 -6.72 -6.36
CA LEU A 415 4.28 -7.35 -7.50
C LEU A 415 5.27 -6.39 -8.17
N SER A 416 4.86 -5.15 -8.40
CA SER A 416 5.71 -4.11 -9.00
C SER A 416 6.96 -3.84 -8.16
N LEU A 417 6.81 -3.73 -6.84
CA LEU A 417 7.92 -3.52 -5.92
C LEU A 417 8.85 -4.73 -5.85
N ALA A 418 8.31 -5.96 -5.82
CA ALA A 418 9.10 -7.18 -5.86
C ALA A 418 9.93 -7.28 -7.15
N ILE A 419 9.32 -6.99 -8.30
CA ILE A 419 10.03 -6.95 -9.59
C ILE A 419 11.17 -5.93 -9.55
N ILE A 420 10.93 -4.73 -9.04
CA ILE A 420 11.96 -3.68 -8.95
C ILE A 420 13.12 -4.10 -8.05
N ILE A 421 12.83 -4.67 -6.89
CA ILE A 421 13.86 -5.17 -5.96
C ILE A 421 14.72 -6.23 -6.65
N VAL A 422 14.11 -7.20 -7.33
CA VAL A 422 14.83 -8.25 -8.04
C VAL A 422 15.68 -7.64 -9.16
N LEU A 423 15.12 -6.76 -9.99
CA LEU A 423 15.85 -6.11 -11.07
C LEU A 423 17.03 -5.26 -10.60
N ARG A 424 16.89 -4.57 -9.47
CA ARG A 424 17.99 -3.80 -8.86
C ARG A 424 19.04 -4.71 -8.26
N SER A 425 18.65 -5.71 -7.49
CA SER A 425 19.56 -6.67 -6.88
C SER A 425 20.41 -7.38 -7.95
N THR A 426 19.79 -7.91 -9.00
CA THR A 426 20.51 -8.58 -10.09
C THR A 426 21.45 -7.62 -10.82
N ARG A 427 21.06 -6.37 -11.05
CA ARG A 427 21.91 -5.36 -11.68
C ARG A 427 23.15 -5.06 -10.83
N ILE A 428 22.97 -4.86 -9.53
CA ILE A 428 24.07 -4.56 -8.61
C ILE A 428 25.03 -5.74 -8.52
N THR A 429 24.51 -6.96 -8.37
CA THR A 429 25.33 -8.18 -8.34
C THR A 429 26.12 -8.36 -9.63
N HIS A 430 25.48 -8.11 -10.78
CA HIS A 430 26.15 -8.20 -12.07
C HIS A 430 27.28 -7.14 -12.23
N GLN A 431 27.04 -5.90 -11.79
CA GLN A 431 28.05 -4.85 -11.81
C GLN A 431 29.22 -5.17 -10.89
N GLN A 432 28.97 -5.71 -9.70
CA GLN A 432 30.01 -6.15 -8.77
C GLN A 432 30.84 -7.29 -9.36
N ALA A 433 30.19 -8.31 -9.93
CA ALA A 433 30.88 -9.43 -10.56
C ALA A 433 31.75 -8.99 -11.76
N LEU A 434 31.27 -8.01 -12.55
CA LEU A 434 32.05 -7.46 -13.65
C LEU A 434 33.29 -6.72 -13.14
N LEU A 435 33.13 -5.88 -12.11
CA LEU A 435 34.24 -5.15 -11.49
C LEU A 435 35.28 -6.11 -10.87
N GLU A 436 34.82 -7.15 -10.19
CA GLU A 436 35.69 -8.19 -9.64
C GLU A 436 36.46 -8.94 -10.74
N ALA A 437 35.79 -9.25 -11.87
CA ALA A 437 36.44 -9.88 -13.02
C ALA A 437 37.51 -8.97 -13.67
N GLU A 438 37.21 -7.66 -13.80
CA GLU A 438 38.18 -6.67 -14.31
C GLU A 438 39.42 -6.56 -13.38
N LEU A 439 39.22 -6.54 -12.07
CA LEU A 439 40.30 -6.50 -11.10
C LEU A 439 41.11 -7.81 -11.07
N ALA A 440 40.45 -8.96 -11.22
CA ALA A 440 41.14 -10.25 -11.30
C ALA A 440 42.03 -10.34 -12.54
N ALA A 441 41.52 -9.89 -13.71
CA ALA A 441 42.31 -9.85 -14.96
C ALA A 441 43.52 -8.90 -14.82
N ALA A 442 43.33 -7.75 -14.17
CA ALA A 442 44.46 -6.83 -13.92
C ALA A 442 45.54 -7.44 -13.01
N ARG A 443 45.11 -8.21 -12.02
CA ARG A 443 46.05 -8.94 -11.13
C ARG A 443 46.86 -9.99 -11.90
N GLU A 444 46.20 -10.76 -12.75
CA GLU A 444 46.89 -11.76 -13.60
C GLU A 444 47.94 -11.13 -14.47
N VAL A 445 47.62 -10.00 -15.14
CA VAL A 445 48.62 -9.24 -15.94
C VAL A 445 49.76 -8.75 -15.09
N GLN A 446 49.50 -8.22 -13.87
CA GLN A 446 50.54 -7.73 -12.96
C GLN A 446 51.49 -8.87 -12.51
N GLN A 447 50.94 -10.06 -12.21
CA GLN A 447 51.73 -11.22 -11.78
C GLN A 447 52.72 -11.70 -12.88
N VAL A 448 52.29 -11.63 -14.16
CA VAL A 448 53.18 -12.00 -15.29
C VAL A 448 54.35 -11.01 -15.44
N ILE A 449 54.15 -9.76 -15.05
CA ILE A 449 55.15 -8.69 -15.23
C ILE A 449 56.15 -8.64 -14.07
N LEU A 450 55.68 -8.89 -12.85
CA LEU A 450 56.52 -8.98 -11.67
C LEU A 450 57.21 -10.36 -11.64
N PRO A 451 58.54 -10.44 -11.43
CA PRO A 451 59.22 -11.74 -11.48
C PRO A 451 58.85 -12.57 -10.25
N GLU A 452 58.28 -13.76 -10.48
CA GLU A 452 58.06 -14.75 -9.41
C GLU A 452 59.36 -15.46 -9.01
N GLN A 453 60.26 -15.57 -9.94
CA GLN A 453 61.58 -16.17 -9.73
C GLN A 453 62.67 -15.23 -10.27
N ILE A 454 63.63 -14.99 -9.44
CA ILE A 454 64.84 -14.24 -9.81
C ILE A 454 65.82 -15.23 -10.44
N GLU A 455 66.40 -14.87 -11.59
CA GLU A 455 67.49 -15.64 -12.17
C GLU A 455 68.66 -15.73 -11.20
N THR A 456 69.27 -16.93 -11.10
CA THR A 456 70.43 -17.11 -10.24
C THR A 456 71.59 -16.22 -10.73
N ILE A 457 71.94 -15.24 -9.91
CA ILE A 457 73.05 -14.31 -10.21
C ILE A 457 74.30 -14.83 -9.52
N PRO A 458 75.36 -15.20 -10.23
CA PRO A 458 76.58 -15.73 -9.62
C PRO A 458 77.18 -14.78 -8.57
N GLY A 459 77.34 -15.29 -7.36
CA GLY A 459 77.85 -14.51 -6.25
C GLY A 459 76.83 -13.81 -5.35
N PHE A 460 75.55 -13.91 -5.69
CA PHE A 460 74.47 -13.31 -4.93
C PHE A 460 73.41 -14.35 -4.55
N ASP A 461 72.94 -14.27 -3.31
CA ASP A 461 71.76 -14.98 -2.83
C ASP A 461 70.65 -13.94 -2.56
N VAL A 462 69.64 -13.94 -3.47
CA VAL A 462 68.60 -12.89 -3.46
C VAL A 462 67.26 -13.50 -3.16
N HIS A 463 66.61 -13.00 -2.09
CA HIS A 463 65.27 -13.35 -1.71
C HIS A 463 64.35 -12.13 -1.85
N THR A 464 63.21 -12.35 -2.48
CA THR A 464 62.17 -11.31 -2.65
C THR A 464 60.85 -11.74 -2.05
N ALA A 465 60.10 -10.79 -1.51
CA ALA A 465 58.73 -10.97 -1.08
C ALA A 465 57.87 -9.81 -1.59
N TYR A 466 56.77 -10.13 -2.20
CA TYR A 466 55.80 -9.14 -2.69
C TYR A 466 54.42 -9.47 -2.15
N GLN A 467 53.82 -8.56 -1.40
CA GLN A 467 52.50 -8.72 -0.81
C GLN A 467 51.69 -7.44 -0.98
N PRO A 468 50.88 -7.33 -2.02
CA PRO A 468 50.04 -6.16 -2.22
C PRO A 468 48.99 -6.06 -1.14
N ALA A 469 48.66 -4.84 -0.69
CA ALA A 469 47.63 -4.57 0.32
C ALA A 469 46.21 -4.76 -0.21
N GLU A 470 46.01 -4.63 -1.51
CA GLU A 470 44.74 -4.85 -2.24
C GLU A 470 44.93 -5.91 -3.34
N GLN A 471 43.93 -6.10 -4.22
CA GLN A 471 44.00 -7.10 -5.30
C GLN A 471 45.12 -6.82 -6.30
N VAL A 472 45.49 -5.55 -6.50
CA VAL A 472 46.61 -5.08 -7.32
C VAL A 472 47.37 -4.01 -6.54
N GLY A 473 48.71 -4.01 -6.65
CA GLY A 473 49.59 -3.10 -5.92
C GLY A 473 50.17 -1.99 -6.79
N GLY A 474 50.58 -0.89 -6.14
CA GLY A 474 51.39 0.18 -6.72
C GLY A 474 52.90 -0.08 -6.62
N ASP A 475 53.28 -0.98 -5.70
CA ASP A 475 54.66 -1.35 -5.50
C ASP A 475 55.20 -2.19 -6.66
N PHE A 476 56.49 -2.05 -6.98
CA PHE A 476 57.20 -2.89 -7.94
C PHE A 476 58.65 -3.08 -7.56
N PHE A 477 59.22 -4.15 -8.02
CA PHE A 477 60.67 -4.39 -7.93
C PHE A 477 61.18 -5.10 -9.17
N GLN A 478 62.49 -4.93 -9.47
CA GLN A 478 63.21 -5.69 -10.45
C GLN A 478 64.62 -5.99 -9.91
N VAL A 479 65.09 -7.19 -10.19
CA VAL A 479 66.47 -7.61 -9.88
C VAL A 479 67.04 -8.18 -11.14
N LEU A 480 68.08 -7.55 -11.65
CA LEU A 480 68.64 -7.82 -12.97
C LEU A 480 70.15 -8.05 -12.87
N PRO A 481 70.74 -9.04 -13.58
CA PRO A 481 72.19 -9.19 -13.66
C PRO A 481 72.78 -8.04 -14.46
N THR A 482 74.01 -7.64 -14.11
CA THR A 482 74.78 -6.66 -14.88
C THR A 482 75.88 -7.37 -15.71
N PRO A 483 76.40 -6.79 -16.84
CA PRO A 483 77.40 -7.43 -17.71
C PRO A 483 78.71 -7.75 -17.02
N ASP A 484 79.05 -7.05 -15.93
CA ASP A 484 80.24 -7.21 -15.10
C ASP A 484 80.09 -8.16 -13.92
N SER A 485 79.11 -9.05 -13.97
CA SER A 485 78.73 -10.02 -12.91
C SER A 485 78.25 -9.39 -11.63
N GLY A 486 77.75 -8.14 -11.66
CA GLY A 486 77.08 -7.45 -10.59
C GLY A 486 75.55 -7.61 -10.62
N LEU A 487 74.88 -6.91 -9.74
CA LEU A 487 73.41 -6.94 -9.57
C LEU A 487 72.86 -5.51 -9.59
N LEU A 488 71.80 -5.29 -10.38
CA LEU A 488 71.02 -4.06 -10.35
C LEU A 488 69.67 -4.35 -9.71
N ALA A 489 69.38 -3.76 -8.57
CA ALA A 489 68.10 -3.83 -7.87
C ALA A 489 67.34 -2.50 -8.01
N VAL A 490 66.07 -2.56 -8.39
CA VAL A 490 65.19 -1.40 -8.51
C VAL A 490 63.92 -1.72 -7.71
N VAL A 491 63.53 -0.83 -6.80
CA VAL A 491 62.26 -0.89 -6.08
C VAL A 491 61.56 0.45 -6.19
N GLY A 492 60.25 0.43 -6.23
CA GLY A 492 59.47 1.66 -6.34
C GLY A 492 58.02 1.48 -5.97
N ASP A 493 57.33 2.59 -5.78
CA ASP A 493 55.91 2.68 -5.49
C ASP A 493 55.25 3.74 -6.38
N VAL A 494 54.14 3.39 -6.95
CA VAL A 494 53.30 4.26 -7.82
C VAL A 494 52.21 4.91 -6.98
N ALA A 495 52.14 6.22 -7.02
CA ALA A 495 51.09 6.96 -6.35
C ALA A 495 49.69 6.59 -6.88
N GLY A 496 48.81 6.23 -5.93
CA GLY A 496 47.42 5.82 -6.22
C GLY A 496 47.19 4.36 -5.90
N LYS A 497 46.01 3.88 -6.23
CA LYS A 497 45.53 2.52 -5.95
C LYS A 497 44.72 1.95 -7.11
N GLY A 498 44.62 0.62 -7.12
CA GLY A 498 43.80 -0.09 -8.08
C GLY A 498 44.37 -0.13 -9.50
N LEU A 499 43.55 -0.37 -10.50
CA LEU A 499 43.94 -0.62 -11.88
C LEU A 499 44.84 0.45 -12.51
N PRO A 500 44.63 1.78 -12.32
CA PRO A 500 45.53 2.79 -12.89
C PRO A 500 46.98 2.69 -12.37
N ALA A 501 47.15 2.43 -11.07
CA ALA A 501 48.48 2.26 -10.46
C ALA A 501 49.15 0.98 -10.99
N ALA A 502 48.43 -0.14 -11.05
CA ALA A 502 48.93 -1.40 -11.59
C ALA A 502 49.37 -1.31 -13.07
N MET A 503 48.60 -0.57 -13.88
CA MET A 503 49.00 -0.30 -15.28
C MET A 503 50.28 0.52 -15.36
N LEU A 504 50.49 1.50 -14.50
CA LEU A 504 51.70 2.30 -14.48
C LEU A 504 52.91 1.47 -13.99
N VAL A 505 52.72 0.57 -13.02
CA VAL A 505 53.72 -0.42 -12.60
C VAL A 505 54.18 -1.24 -13.82
N SER A 506 53.23 -1.73 -14.66
CA SER A 506 53.57 -2.51 -15.85
C SER A 506 54.44 -1.73 -16.82
N VAL A 507 54.15 -0.46 -17.03
CA VAL A 507 54.93 0.45 -17.88
C VAL A 507 56.33 0.69 -17.28
N LEU A 508 56.38 0.91 -15.96
CA LEU A 508 57.67 1.14 -15.27
C LEU A 508 58.58 -0.09 -15.30
N VAL A 509 58.03 -1.26 -15.02
CA VAL A 509 58.82 -2.52 -15.06
C VAL A 509 59.35 -2.78 -16.46
N GLY A 510 58.53 -2.59 -17.49
CA GLY A 510 58.99 -2.69 -18.87
C GLY A 510 60.04 -1.67 -19.23
N ALA A 511 59.93 -0.44 -18.73
CA ALA A 511 60.92 0.62 -18.95
C ALA A 511 62.22 0.37 -18.18
N VAL A 512 62.18 -0.18 -16.95
CA VAL A 512 63.34 -0.60 -16.18
C VAL A 512 64.11 -1.67 -16.96
N ARG A 513 63.46 -2.74 -17.41
CA ARG A 513 64.10 -3.82 -18.17
C ARG A 513 64.71 -3.31 -19.45
N ALA A 514 63.99 -2.50 -20.23
CA ALA A 514 64.51 -1.93 -21.47
C ALA A 514 65.68 -0.96 -21.25
N ALA A 515 65.71 -0.22 -20.13
CA ALA A 515 66.82 0.67 -19.80
C ALA A 515 68.05 -0.14 -19.34
N ALA A 516 67.84 -1.21 -18.57
CA ALA A 516 68.92 -2.08 -18.08
C ALA A 516 69.70 -2.79 -19.20
N ASP A 517 69.12 -2.96 -20.41
CA ASP A 517 69.82 -3.49 -21.60
C ASP A 517 70.93 -2.53 -22.09
N TYR A 518 70.87 -1.25 -21.76
CA TYR A 518 71.77 -0.22 -22.27
C TYR A 518 72.70 0.38 -21.16
N THR A 519 72.24 0.41 -19.93
CA THR A 519 73.02 0.98 -18.80
C THR A 519 72.78 0.23 -17.51
N SER A 520 73.83 0.01 -16.72
CA SER A 520 73.77 -0.48 -15.37
C SER A 520 73.96 0.64 -14.32
N ASP A 521 74.15 1.88 -14.77
CA ASP A 521 74.24 3.05 -13.85
C ASP A 521 72.84 3.41 -13.32
N PRO A 522 72.66 3.38 -11.98
CA PRO A 522 71.36 3.74 -11.37
C PRO A 522 70.90 5.16 -11.71
N ALA A 523 71.79 6.14 -11.83
CA ALA A 523 71.45 7.53 -12.11
C ALA A 523 70.92 7.70 -13.54
N GLU A 524 71.60 7.07 -14.52
CA GLU A 524 71.16 7.08 -15.92
C GLU A 524 69.82 6.34 -16.09
N LEU A 525 69.66 5.20 -15.41
CA LEU A 525 68.41 4.43 -15.42
C LEU A 525 67.23 5.26 -14.89
N LEU A 526 67.37 5.85 -13.69
CA LEU A 526 66.31 6.67 -13.10
C LEU A 526 66.00 7.93 -13.93
N SER A 527 67.02 8.54 -14.55
CA SER A 527 66.85 9.66 -15.49
C SER A 527 66.05 9.25 -16.71
N SER A 528 66.35 8.08 -17.31
CA SER A 528 65.63 7.53 -18.43
C SER A 528 64.15 7.24 -18.08
N LEU A 529 63.92 6.66 -16.89
CA LEU A 529 62.55 6.41 -16.41
C LEU A 529 61.78 7.72 -16.24
N ASN A 530 62.36 8.71 -15.60
CA ASN A 530 61.74 10.01 -15.40
C ASN A 530 61.39 10.70 -16.71
N GLN A 531 62.29 10.65 -17.70
CA GLN A 531 62.10 11.23 -19.01
C GLN A 531 60.96 10.56 -19.80
N ARG A 532 60.80 9.24 -19.64
CA ARG A 532 59.69 8.47 -20.27
C ARG A 532 58.34 8.67 -19.63
N LEU A 533 58.31 8.98 -18.31
CA LEU A 533 57.08 9.24 -17.55
C LEU A 533 56.66 10.71 -17.59
N TYR A 534 57.62 11.62 -17.77
CA TYR A 534 57.34 13.06 -17.78
C TYR A 534 56.35 13.42 -18.88
N GLY A 535 55.21 14.06 -18.48
CA GLY A 535 54.14 14.47 -19.38
C GLY A 535 53.17 13.37 -19.78
N ARG A 536 53.31 12.13 -19.33
CA ARG A 536 52.31 11.07 -19.52
C ARG A 536 51.39 11.04 -18.29
N SER A 537 50.20 11.49 -18.50
CA SER A 537 49.00 11.50 -17.64
C SER A 537 49.12 10.95 -16.21
N GLY A 538 49.19 11.84 -15.22
CA GLY A 538 48.41 11.72 -14.00
C GLY A 538 48.96 10.88 -12.84
N GLY A 539 50.12 10.23 -12.97
CA GLY A 539 50.75 9.48 -11.88
C GLY A 539 52.18 9.87 -11.67
N PHE A 540 52.66 9.84 -10.43
CA PHE A 540 54.08 9.89 -10.08
C PHE A 540 54.46 8.59 -9.35
N SER A 541 55.75 8.26 -9.42
CA SER A 541 56.30 7.09 -8.73
C SER A 541 57.53 7.50 -7.99
N THR A 542 57.72 6.91 -6.82
CA THR A 542 59.04 6.89 -6.16
C THR A 542 59.80 5.66 -6.60
N ALA A 543 61.09 5.78 -6.82
CA ALA A 543 61.91 4.66 -7.19
C ALA A 543 63.31 4.82 -6.58
N LEU A 544 63.89 3.69 -6.15
CA LEU A 544 65.28 3.54 -5.71
C LEU A 544 65.96 2.51 -6.62
N ALA A 545 67.10 2.83 -7.15
CA ALA A 545 67.92 1.91 -7.89
C ALA A 545 69.31 1.77 -7.20
N VAL A 546 69.76 0.55 -7.05
CA VAL A 546 71.06 0.21 -6.43
C VAL A 546 71.80 -0.76 -7.33
N ARG A 547 73.07 -0.52 -7.56
CA ARG A 547 73.97 -1.46 -8.21
C ARG A 547 74.95 -1.99 -7.16
N ILE A 548 75.19 -3.29 -7.16
CA ILE A 548 76.06 -4.03 -6.27
C ILE A 548 77.06 -4.77 -7.09
#